data_47ebb99244a6fc6d3e49b42efed8daab
#
_entry.id   47ebb99244a6fc6d3e49b42efed8daab
#
_cell.length_a   1.000
_cell.length_b   1.000
_cell.length_c   1.000
_cell.angle_alpha   90.00
_cell.angle_beta   90.00
_cell.angle_gamma   90.00
#
_symmetry.space_group_name_H-M   'P 1'
#
loop_
_entity.id
_entity.type
_entity.pdbx_description
1 polymer ?
#
loop_
_entity_poly.entity_id
_entity_poly.type
_entity_poly.pdbx_seq_one_letter_code
_entity_poly.pdbx_strand_id
1 'polypeptide(L)'
;MNITVYLGANEGNTPALKAAVQELGRWIGESGNALIYGGSRSGLMGALADSVLAAGGEVTGVEPEFFVKGELQHDGLTELIVTKDMTERKTKMIELGDAFIAFPGGTGTLEEIAEVMSKVSLKHLDAPCILYDLDGYYTGLRMLLGHMIETGLSSEERQEGIYFAKDFAEIKAILNR
;
A
#
# COMPACT_ATOMS: atom_id res chain seq x y z
N MET A 1 -14.22 4.42 -0.11
CA MET A 1 -13.50 3.13 0.00
C MET A 1 -12.34 3.24 0.96
N ASN A 2 -11.91 2.14 1.52
CA ASN A 2 -10.70 2.05 2.33
C ASN A 2 -9.51 1.66 1.44
N ILE A 3 -8.50 2.50 1.37
CA ILE A 3 -7.32 2.26 0.54
C ILE A 3 -6.17 1.84 1.46
N THR A 4 -5.74 0.59 1.35
CA THR A 4 -4.58 0.10 2.08
C THR A 4 -3.31 0.45 1.31
N VAL A 5 -2.39 1.18 1.96
CA VAL A 5 -1.14 1.60 1.34
C VAL A 5 0.05 0.99 2.08
N TYR A 6 0.88 0.27 1.32
CA TYR A 6 2.13 -0.31 1.78
C TYR A 6 3.31 0.55 1.31
N LEU A 7 4.11 1.00 2.26
CA LEU A 7 5.30 1.81 2.01
C LEU A 7 6.25 1.71 3.20
N GLY A 8 7.52 2.05 2.98
CA GLY A 8 8.53 2.03 4.05
C GLY A 8 8.59 3.32 4.86
N ALA A 9 9.26 3.27 6.00
CA ALA A 9 9.60 4.45 6.80
C ALA A 9 10.70 5.31 6.13
N ASN A 10 11.56 4.71 5.29
CA ASN A 10 12.66 5.42 4.64
C ASN A 10 12.16 6.31 3.50
N GLU A 11 12.66 7.53 3.43
CA GLU A 11 12.27 8.51 2.39
C GLU A 11 12.90 8.21 1.01
N GLY A 12 13.86 7.30 0.94
CA GLY A 12 14.61 7.02 -0.29
C GLY A 12 15.56 8.15 -0.67
N ASN A 13 16.11 8.09 -1.89
CA ASN A 13 17.11 9.02 -2.37
C ASN A 13 16.55 10.09 -3.34
N THR A 14 15.26 9.99 -3.69
CA THR A 14 14.62 10.90 -4.64
C THR A 14 13.46 11.66 -4.01
N PRO A 15 13.44 12.99 -4.09
CA PRO A 15 12.31 13.80 -3.61
C PRO A 15 10.98 13.47 -4.28
N ALA A 16 11.01 12.94 -5.51
CA ALA A 16 9.83 12.55 -6.28
C ALA A 16 8.97 11.51 -5.53
N LEU A 17 9.58 10.58 -4.82
CA LEU A 17 8.85 9.56 -4.06
C LEU A 17 8.00 10.18 -2.95
N LYS A 18 8.56 11.09 -2.16
CA LYS A 18 7.83 11.80 -1.09
C LYS A 18 6.71 12.66 -1.65
N ALA A 19 6.96 13.36 -2.77
CA ALA A 19 5.95 14.16 -3.44
C ALA A 19 4.77 13.30 -3.92
N ALA A 20 5.04 12.14 -4.53
CA ALA A 20 4.01 11.19 -4.97
C ALA A 20 3.19 10.63 -3.80
N VAL A 21 3.84 10.31 -2.68
CA VAL A 21 3.16 9.86 -1.44
C VAL A 21 2.21 10.94 -0.92
N GLN A 22 2.66 12.19 -0.87
CA GLN A 22 1.85 13.33 -0.42
C GLN A 22 0.70 13.64 -1.39
N GLU A 23 0.90 13.48 -2.69
CA GLU A 23 -0.15 13.65 -3.71
C GLU A 23 -1.27 12.60 -3.51
N LEU A 24 -0.90 11.32 -3.34
CA LEU A 24 -1.87 10.27 -3.04
C LEU A 24 -2.61 10.55 -1.73
N GLY A 25 -1.91 10.92 -0.67
CA GLY A 25 -2.52 11.20 0.63
C GLY A 25 -3.55 12.32 0.56
N ARG A 26 -3.22 13.42 -0.10
CA ARG A 26 -4.14 14.53 -0.31
C ARG A 26 -5.39 14.08 -1.06
N TRP A 27 -5.22 13.33 -2.14
CA TRP A 27 -6.36 12.84 -2.92
C TRP A 27 -7.24 11.87 -2.11
N ILE A 28 -6.67 10.97 -1.30
CA ILE A 28 -7.44 10.09 -0.44
C ILE A 28 -8.38 10.92 0.45
N GLY A 29 -7.85 11.94 1.13
CA GLY A 29 -8.65 12.81 2.00
C GLY A 29 -9.71 13.61 1.24
N GLU A 30 -9.33 14.29 0.15
CA GLU A 30 -10.22 15.13 -0.64
C GLU A 30 -11.37 14.35 -1.31
N SER A 31 -11.17 13.06 -1.63
CA SER A 31 -12.18 12.24 -2.32
C SER A 31 -13.09 11.46 -1.37
N GLY A 32 -13.00 11.67 -0.06
CA GLY A 32 -13.83 10.97 0.93
C GLY A 32 -13.49 9.48 1.07
N ASN A 33 -12.29 9.08 0.66
CA ASN A 33 -11.73 7.77 0.95
C ASN A 33 -11.03 7.77 2.32
N ALA A 34 -10.78 6.57 2.87
CA ALA A 34 -10.02 6.41 4.11
C ALA A 34 -8.69 5.69 3.82
N LEU A 35 -7.66 6.03 4.57
CA LEU A 35 -6.35 5.38 4.52
C LEU A 35 -6.26 4.27 5.56
N ILE A 36 -5.82 3.08 5.14
CA ILE A 36 -5.34 2.01 6.01
C ILE A 36 -3.82 1.88 5.78
N TYR A 37 -3.01 1.91 6.84
CA TYR A 37 -1.55 1.82 6.69
C TYR A 37 -0.88 1.27 7.96
N GLY A 38 0.45 1.22 7.95
CA GLY A 38 1.25 0.60 9.01
C GLY A 38 1.31 1.31 10.37
N GLY A 39 0.69 2.49 10.53
CA GLY A 39 0.56 3.16 11.83
C GLY A 39 1.71 4.10 12.20
N SER A 40 2.90 3.97 11.61
CA SER A 40 4.09 4.74 11.99
C SER A 40 4.01 6.22 11.58
N ARG A 41 4.58 7.08 12.46
CA ARG A 41 4.80 8.50 12.18
C ARG A 41 6.06 8.80 11.37
N SER A 42 6.88 7.80 11.08
CA SER A 42 8.21 7.99 10.52
C SER A 42 8.23 8.05 9.00
N GLY A 43 9.05 8.94 8.43
CA GLY A 43 9.39 9.01 7.01
C GLY A 43 8.19 9.09 6.07
N LEU A 44 8.15 8.24 5.04
CA LEU A 44 7.05 8.25 4.06
C LEU A 44 5.70 7.86 4.66
N MET A 45 5.68 6.98 5.66
CA MET A 45 4.44 6.60 6.35
C MET A 45 3.80 7.79 7.06
N GLY A 46 4.59 8.55 7.83
CA GLY A 46 4.11 9.78 8.47
C GLY A 46 3.66 10.81 7.43
N ALA A 47 4.45 11.04 6.37
CA ALA A 47 4.11 11.98 5.31
C ALA A 47 2.79 11.64 4.59
N LEU A 48 2.49 10.36 4.42
CA LEU A 48 1.21 9.90 3.86
C LEU A 48 0.05 10.22 4.82
N ALA A 49 0.15 9.78 6.07
CA ALA A 49 -0.89 9.99 7.08
C ALA A 49 -1.18 11.47 7.31
N ASP A 50 -0.13 12.30 7.47
CA ASP A 50 -0.25 13.75 7.59
C ASP A 50 -0.98 14.38 6.42
N SER A 51 -0.70 13.91 5.19
CA SER A 51 -1.32 14.45 3.98
C SER A 51 -2.81 14.11 3.89
N VAL A 52 -3.23 12.91 4.31
CA VAL A 52 -4.63 12.51 4.38
C VAL A 52 -5.38 13.33 5.44
N LEU A 53 -4.82 13.42 6.64
CA LEU A 53 -5.42 14.17 7.76
C LEU A 53 -5.55 15.66 7.44
N ALA A 54 -4.52 16.27 6.85
CA ALA A 54 -4.54 17.67 6.44
C ALA A 54 -5.61 17.97 5.37
N ALA A 55 -5.95 16.95 4.55
CA ALA A 55 -7.03 17.03 3.56
C ALA A 55 -8.42 16.65 4.13
N GLY A 56 -8.54 16.43 5.44
CA GLY A 56 -9.80 16.13 6.13
C GLY A 56 -10.25 14.67 6.01
N GLY A 57 -9.36 13.76 5.58
CA GLY A 57 -9.65 12.33 5.46
C GLY A 57 -9.43 11.56 6.77
N GLU A 58 -9.90 10.32 6.79
CA GLU A 58 -9.73 9.39 7.91
C GLU A 58 -8.51 8.49 7.70
N VAL A 59 -7.79 8.20 8.79
CA VAL A 59 -6.58 7.38 8.78
C VAL A 59 -6.66 6.33 9.89
N THR A 60 -6.62 5.06 9.51
CA THR A 60 -6.47 3.92 10.43
C THR A 60 -5.05 3.35 10.33
N GLY A 61 -4.33 3.38 11.45
CA GLY A 61 -3.05 2.70 11.59
C GLY A 61 -3.24 1.28 12.12
N VAL A 62 -2.49 0.32 11.58
CA VAL A 62 -2.46 -1.05 12.09
C VAL A 62 -1.04 -1.39 12.48
N GLU A 63 -0.76 -1.53 13.78
CA GLU A 63 0.59 -1.63 14.30
C GLU A 63 0.72 -2.76 15.32
N PRO A 64 1.78 -3.58 15.27
CA PRO A 64 1.97 -4.61 16.28
C PRO A 64 2.42 -4.00 17.61
N GLU A 65 2.05 -4.62 18.70
CA GLU A 65 2.27 -4.15 20.07
C GLU A 65 3.73 -3.76 20.36
N PHE A 66 4.70 -4.47 19.77
CA PHE A 66 6.11 -4.19 20.01
C PHE A 66 6.59 -2.87 19.36
N PHE A 67 5.94 -2.39 18.29
CA PHE A 67 6.22 -1.06 17.72
C PHE A 67 5.53 0.05 18.52
N VAL A 68 4.32 -0.19 19.02
CA VAL A 68 3.63 0.74 19.92
C VAL A 68 4.44 0.97 21.19
N LYS A 69 5.00 -0.07 21.79
CA LYS A 69 5.92 0.03 22.93
C LYS A 69 7.20 0.85 22.62
N GLY A 70 7.59 0.93 21.35
CA GLY A 70 8.68 1.77 20.87
C GLY A 70 8.30 3.22 20.57
N GLU A 71 7.05 3.62 20.82
CA GLU A 71 6.52 4.97 20.55
C GLU A 71 6.69 5.41 19.07
N LEU A 72 6.54 4.48 18.13
CA LEU A 72 6.68 4.74 16.70
C LEU A 72 5.35 5.12 16.03
N GLN A 73 4.24 4.93 16.73
CA GLN A 73 2.89 5.23 16.23
C GLN A 73 2.71 6.74 15.97
N HIS A 74 1.80 7.02 15.05
CA HIS A 74 1.38 8.37 14.75
C HIS A 74 0.28 8.84 15.72
N ASP A 75 0.47 9.98 16.40
CA ASP A 75 -0.40 10.45 17.48
C ASP A 75 -1.74 11.05 16.98
N GLY A 76 -1.81 11.43 15.69
CA GLY A 76 -2.96 12.12 15.08
C GLY A 76 -3.94 11.21 14.33
N LEU A 77 -3.83 9.89 14.45
CA LEU A 77 -4.68 8.94 13.71
C LEU A 77 -6.15 9.05 14.12
N THR A 78 -7.05 8.78 13.17
CA THR A 78 -8.47 8.59 13.44
C THR A 78 -8.69 7.33 14.29
N GLU A 79 -7.96 6.25 13.97
CA GLU A 79 -7.98 4.99 14.70
C GLU A 79 -6.60 4.34 14.70
N LEU A 80 -6.23 3.72 15.82
CA LEU A 80 -5.06 2.84 15.92
C LEU A 80 -5.49 1.44 16.35
N ILE A 81 -5.27 0.46 15.48
CA ILE A 81 -5.53 -0.95 15.76
C ILE A 81 -4.20 -1.59 16.16
N VAL A 82 -4.13 -2.07 17.41
CA VAL A 82 -2.94 -2.75 17.92
C VAL A 82 -3.13 -4.25 17.75
N THR A 83 -2.15 -4.90 17.13
CA THR A 83 -2.12 -6.35 16.88
C THR A 83 -1.02 -7.02 17.68
N LYS A 84 -1.16 -8.32 17.92
CA LYS A 84 -0.18 -9.08 18.73
C LYS A 84 1.15 -9.29 17.99
N ASP A 85 1.10 -9.45 16.67
CA ASP A 85 2.25 -9.77 15.83
C ASP A 85 2.08 -9.27 14.39
N MET A 86 3.12 -9.46 13.56
CA MET A 86 3.12 -9.05 12.15
C MET A 86 2.14 -9.84 11.28
N THR A 87 1.82 -11.07 11.63
CA THR A 87 0.86 -11.91 10.89
C THR A 87 -0.55 -11.35 11.05
N GLU A 88 -0.96 -11.09 12.30
CA GLU A 88 -2.26 -10.48 12.57
C GLU A 88 -2.37 -9.07 11.94
N ARG A 89 -1.28 -8.28 12.00
CA ARG A 89 -1.22 -6.95 11.37
C ARG A 89 -1.52 -7.03 9.87
N LYS A 90 -0.79 -7.88 9.12
CA LYS A 90 -0.99 -8.03 7.68
C LYS A 90 -2.41 -8.53 7.35
N THR A 91 -2.90 -9.50 8.10
CA THR A 91 -4.27 -10.00 7.95
C THR A 91 -5.28 -8.86 8.13
N LYS A 92 -5.11 -8.06 9.20
CA LYS A 92 -6.01 -6.96 9.50
C LYS A 92 -6.00 -5.86 8.44
N MET A 93 -4.83 -5.50 7.93
CA MET A 93 -4.69 -4.53 6.85
C MET A 93 -5.39 -5.00 5.55
N ILE A 94 -5.36 -6.31 5.27
CA ILE A 94 -6.05 -6.88 4.11
C ILE A 94 -7.57 -6.92 4.34
N GLU A 95 -8.03 -7.30 5.52
CA GLU A 95 -9.46 -7.34 5.85
C GLU A 95 -10.16 -5.98 5.77
N LEU A 96 -9.44 -4.91 6.07
CA LEU A 96 -9.99 -3.56 6.10
C LEU A 96 -9.99 -2.88 4.72
N GLY A 97 -9.14 -3.32 3.80
CA GLY A 97 -8.90 -2.64 2.52
C GLY A 97 -9.85 -3.06 1.41
N ASP A 98 -10.34 -2.08 0.66
CA ASP A 98 -11.10 -2.27 -0.59
C ASP A 98 -10.19 -2.19 -1.83
N ALA A 99 -9.01 -1.59 -1.68
CA ALA A 99 -7.97 -1.47 -2.70
C ALA A 99 -6.58 -1.43 -2.04
N PHE A 100 -5.55 -1.91 -2.75
CA PHE A 100 -4.20 -2.07 -2.22
C PHE A 100 -3.18 -1.39 -3.12
N ILE A 101 -2.36 -0.52 -2.55
CA ILE A 101 -1.31 0.23 -3.28
C ILE A 101 0.03 0.01 -2.58
N ALA A 102 1.04 -0.45 -3.33
CA ALA A 102 2.42 -0.49 -2.86
C ALA A 102 3.25 0.61 -3.54
N PHE A 103 3.84 1.48 -2.74
CA PHE A 103 4.89 2.40 -3.19
C PHE A 103 6.24 1.69 -3.28
N PRO A 104 7.24 2.26 -3.99
CA PRO A 104 8.63 1.87 -3.85
C PRO A 104 9.03 1.75 -2.38
N GLY A 105 9.52 0.59 -1.95
CA GLY A 105 9.81 0.31 -0.55
C GLY A 105 10.83 -0.83 -0.38
N GLY A 106 11.07 -1.22 0.85
CA GLY A 106 11.97 -2.33 1.17
C GLY A 106 11.30 -3.71 1.09
N THR A 107 11.99 -4.70 1.68
CA THR A 107 11.52 -6.09 1.73
C THR A 107 10.19 -6.25 2.48
N GLY A 108 9.90 -5.41 3.48
CA GLY A 108 8.61 -5.43 4.18
C GLY A 108 7.45 -5.05 3.25
N THR A 109 7.60 -3.98 2.47
CA THR A 109 6.61 -3.57 1.46
C THR A 109 6.42 -4.67 0.40
N LEU A 110 7.52 -5.32 -0.02
CA LEU A 110 7.45 -6.43 -0.97
C LEU A 110 6.72 -7.64 -0.37
N GLU A 111 6.99 -8.00 0.88
CA GLU A 111 6.29 -9.08 1.59
C GLU A 111 4.79 -8.82 1.68
N GLU A 112 4.40 -7.62 2.09
CA GLU A 112 2.99 -7.22 2.25
C GLU A 112 2.24 -7.29 0.90
N ILE A 113 2.78 -6.69 -0.15
CA ILE A 113 2.11 -6.69 -1.45
C ILE A 113 2.13 -8.06 -2.13
N ALA A 114 3.16 -8.89 -1.88
CA ALA A 114 3.23 -10.25 -2.40
C ALA A 114 2.12 -11.14 -1.80
N GLU A 115 1.76 -10.94 -0.54
CA GLU A 115 0.61 -11.61 0.07
C GLU A 115 -0.70 -11.19 -0.59
N VAL A 116 -0.90 -9.89 -0.86
CA VAL A 116 -2.07 -9.39 -1.59
C VAL A 116 -2.13 -9.97 -3.00
N MET A 117 -1.02 -9.93 -3.76
CA MET A 117 -0.94 -10.54 -5.10
C MET A 117 -1.30 -12.03 -5.08
N SER A 118 -0.85 -12.77 -4.06
CA SER A 118 -1.17 -14.19 -3.90
C SER A 118 -2.67 -14.41 -3.69
N LYS A 119 -3.31 -13.61 -2.83
CA LYS A 119 -4.76 -13.71 -2.57
C LYS A 119 -5.59 -13.33 -3.82
N VAL A 120 -5.18 -12.31 -4.56
CA VAL A 120 -5.80 -11.91 -5.84
C VAL A 120 -5.67 -13.05 -6.85
N SER A 121 -4.47 -13.61 -7.01
CA SER A 121 -4.19 -14.72 -7.91
C SER A 121 -5.02 -15.99 -7.62
N LEU A 122 -5.33 -16.23 -6.36
CA LEU A 122 -6.17 -17.34 -5.90
C LEU A 122 -7.67 -17.02 -5.90
N LYS A 123 -8.06 -15.82 -6.33
CA LYS A 123 -9.44 -15.31 -6.27
C LYS A 123 -10.04 -15.35 -4.85
N HIS A 124 -9.17 -15.25 -3.83
CA HIS A 124 -9.55 -15.09 -2.42
C HIS A 124 -9.74 -13.62 -2.03
N LEU A 125 -9.35 -12.70 -2.91
CA LEU A 125 -9.48 -11.27 -2.77
C LEU A 125 -9.87 -10.68 -4.12
N ASP A 126 -11.05 -10.05 -4.18
CA ASP A 126 -11.54 -9.35 -5.36
C ASP A 126 -11.38 -7.84 -5.15
N ALA A 127 -10.14 -7.38 -5.31
CA ALA A 127 -9.77 -5.98 -5.11
C ALA A 127 -8.53 -5.64 -5.96
N PRO A 128 -8.40 -4.38 -6.45
CA PRO A 128 -7.24 -3.98 -7.21
C PRO A 128 -5.98 -3.98 -6.35
N CYS A 129 -4.94 -4.67 -6.83
CA CYS A 129 -3.59 -4.70 -6.28
C CYS A 129 -2.68 -3.87 -7.17
N ILE A 130 -2.28 -2.68 -6.73
CA ILE A 130 -1.57 -1.68 -7.53
C ILE A 130 -0.15 -1.51 -7.03
N LEU A 131 0.82 -1.75 -7.90
CA LEU A 131 2.22 -1.42 -7.67
C LEU A 131 2.50 -0.08 -8.34
N TYR A 132 2.84 0.95 -7.55
CA TYR A 132 3.20 2.26 -8.09
C TYR A 132 4.62 2.21 -8.64
N ASP A 133 4.73 1.99 -9.94
CA ASP A 133 5.99 1.79 -10.67
C ASP A 133 6.69 3.13 -10.99
N LEU A 134 6.83 3.99 -9.97
CA LEU A 134 7.51 5.28 -10.09
C LEU A 134 8.94 5.05 -10.59
N ASP A 135 9.28 5.72 -11.69
CA ASP A 135 10.59 5.62 -12.35
C ASP A 135 11.02 4.18 -12.67
N GLY A 136 10.06 3.26 -12.87
CA GLY A 136 10.33 1.86 -13.20
C GLY A 136 10.82 1.01 -12.02
N TYR A 137 10.56 1.44 -10.78
CA TYR A 137 11.01 0.73 -9.58
C TYR A 137 10.61 -0.75 -9.55
N TYR A 138 9.39 -1.07 -10.01
CA TYR A 138 8.86 -2.43 -10.04
C TYR A 138 9.07 -3.16 -11.37
N THR A 139 9.87 -2.61 -12.31
CA THR A 139 10.14 -3.24 -13.61
C THR A 139 10.65 -4.68 -13.44
N GLY A 140 11.56 -4.94 -12.51
CA GLY A 140 12.08 -6.30 -12.24
C GLY A 140 11.00 -7.27 -11.77
N LEU A 141 10.08 -6.83 -10.92
CA LEU A 141 8.96 -7.64 -10.45
C LEU A 141 7.96 -7.93 -11.59
N ARG A 142 7.64 -6.93 -12.41
CA ARG A 142 6.79 -7.11 -13.60
C ARG A 142 7.40 -8.11 -14.58
N MET A 143 8.70 -8.06 -14.82
CA MET A 143 9.41 -9.03 -15.65
C MET A 143 9.33 -10.44 -15.06
N LEU A 144 9.50 -10.60 -13.74
CA LEU A 144 9.37 -11.89 -13.07
C LEU A 144 7.95 -12.46 -13.21
N LEU A 145 6.90 -11.65 -13.01
CA LEU A 145 5.52 -12.08 -13.18
C LEU A 145 5.24 -12.51 -14.63
N GLY A 146 5.76 -11.77 -15.63
CA GLY A 146 5.68 -12.17 -17.03
C GLY A 146 6.38 -13.51 -17.28
N HIS A 147 7.57 -13.71 -16.73
CA HIS A 147 8.31 -14.97 -16.86
C HIS A 147 7.59 -16.16 -16.20
N MET A 148 6.86 -15.94 -15.11
CA MET A 148 6.01 -16.98 -14.52
C MET A 148 4.92 -17.44 -15.50
N ILE A 149 4.35 -16.53 -16.31
CA ILE A 149 3.36 -16.88 -17.34
C ILE A 149 4.04 -17.65 -18.49
N GLU A 150 5.14 -17.14 -19.02
CA GLU A 150 5.91 -17.76 -20.13
C GLU A 150 6.34 -19.19 -19.81
N THR A 151 6.68 -19.46 -18.55
CA THR A 151 7.13 -20.77 -18.06
C THR A 151 5.98 -21.67 -17.59
N GLY A 152 4.72 -21.22 -17.67
CA GLY A 152 3.56 -21.99 -17.24
C GLY A 152 3.38 -22.13 -15.72
N LEU A 153 4.10 -21.34 -14.93
CA LEU A 153 3.97 -21.31 -13.46
C LEU A 153 2.85 -20.39 -12.98
N SER A 154 2.34 -19.53 -13.87
CA SER A 154 1.17 -18.66 -13.66
C SER A 154 0.40 -18.51 -14.98
N SER A 155 -0.65 -17.69 -15.00
CA SER A 155 -1.40 -17.33 -16.20
C SER A 155 -1.84 -15.87 -16.14
N GLU A 156 -2.24 -15.30 -17.28
CA GLU A 156 -2.81 -13.95 -17.35
C GLU A 156 -4.05 -13.83 -16.45
N GLU A 157 -4.92 -14.85 -16.47
CA GLU A 157 -6.11 -14.91 -15.61
C GLU A 157 -5.78 -14.87 -14.11
N ARG A 158 -4.69 -15.53 -13.68
CA ARG A 158 -4.23 -15.52 -12.29
C ARG A 158 -3.63 -14.18 -11.89
N GLN A 159 -3.13 -13.42 -12.84
CA GLN A 159 -2.54 -12.09 -12.58
C GLN A 159 -3.54 -10.96 -12.84
N GLU A 160 -4.76 -11.27 -13.25
CA GLU A 160 -5.83 -10.29 -13.33
C GLU A 160 -6.12 -9.65 -11.98
N GLY A 161 -6.21 -8.32 -11.95
CA GLY A 161 -6.33 -7.54 -10.71
C GLY A 161 -4.99 -7.04 -10.14
N ILE A 162 -3.86 -7.46 -10.71
CA ILE A 162 -2.52 -6.94 -10.38
C ILE A 162 -2.13 -5.90 -11.43
N TYR A 163 -1.89 -4.67 -11.00
CA TYR A 163 -1.61 -3.53 -11.88
C TYR A 163 -0.27 -2.88 -11.56
N PHE A 164 0.39 -2.35 -12.59
CA PHE A 164 1.58 -1.52 -12.45
C PHE A 164 1.26 -0.13 -12.98
N ALA A 165 1.06 0.82 -12.08
CA ALA A 165 0.75 2.20 -12.41
C ALA A 165 2.04 3.03 -12.37
N LYS A 166 2.36 3.73 -13.45
CA LYS A 166 3.57 4.57 -13.56
C LYS A 166 3.38 6.00 -13.05
N ASP A 167 2.13 6.42 -12.89
CA ASP A 167 1.79 7.73 -12.36
C ASP A 167 0.47 7.70 -11.59
N PHE A 168 0.16 8.81 -10.93
CA PHE A 168 -1.04 8.94 -10.12
C PHE A 168 -2.34 8.92 -10.96
N ALA A 169 -2.29 9.36 -12.21
CA ALA A 169 -3.46 9.33 -13.08
C ALA A 169 -3.89 7.89 -13.40
N GLU A 170 -2.92 6.99 -13.62
CA GLU A 170 -3.18 5.56 -13.81
C GLU A 170 -3.76 4.92 -12.54
N ILE A 171 -3.26 5.26 -11.33
CA ILE A 171 -3.84 4.77 -10.06
C ILE A 171 -5.32 5.16 -9.98
N LYS A 172 -5.66 6.44 -10.21
CA LYS A 172 -7.06 6.90 -10.20
C LYS A 172 -7.92 6.18 -11.24
N ALA A 173 -7.39 5.95 -12.42
CA ALA A 173 -8.13 5.26 -13.48
C ALA A 173 -8.43 3.79 -13.12
N ILE A 174 -7.54 3.12 -12.38
CA ILE A 174 -7.75 1.76 -11.88
C ILE A 174 -8.80 1.74 -10.77
N LEU A 175 -8.72 2.67 -9.82
CA LEU A 175 -9.64 2.73 -8.67
C LEU A 175 -11.07 3.16 -9.03
N ASN A 176 -11.27 3.80 -10.19
CA ASN A 176 -12.58 4.24 -10.67
C ASN A 176 -13.25 3.25 -11.65
N ARG A 177 -12.72 2.05 -11.82
CA ARG A 177 -13.30 0.98 -12.65
C ARG A 177 -14.40 0.23 -11.91
#